data_eeb09f8d383133815993ce40b405bf03
#
_entry.id   eeb09f8d383133815993ce40b405bf03
#
_cell.length_a   1.000
_cell.length_b   1.000
_cell.length_c   1.000
_cell.angle_alpha   90.00
_cell.angle_beta   90.00
_cell.angle_gamma   90.00
#
_symmetry.space_group_name_H-M   'P 1'
#
loop_
_entity.id
_entity.type
_entity.pdbx_description
1 polymer ?
#
loop_
_entity_poly.entity_id
_entity_poly.type
_entity_poly.pdbx_seq_one_letter_code
_entity_poly.pdbx_strand_id
1 'polypeptide(L)'
;LRLVHFLTEKNTNGTPVFYTEATRPETFETDGANWRIKISNKPLNLESLTMIGAGAVVGNIPKGLKVSIPKAPENTTYFGAFLQLFPFAVIISLLGFMEAIAIAKSMAAKTGQKLDPNQELIGQGLANIVGSFGQSYAVSGSFSRSAVNLQANAVTGVSSVVTSIMVAITLLFLTPLLFHLPQSVLAAVIMMAVIGLINTSGFVHAWKAKRSDGIISIIAFVSTLYFAPHLEEGIMVGVALTFGLFIYKHLRPRVALLSKAKDDTLRDAVGAGLRECDHIAVVRFDGSLIFTNATYLEDKVLQYIAEKPDLLHVLIASKGINDIDASGEDALSILIDTVRSSGREISFCGLKEEVLAVMERTHLIDKLGRENVYVNTRGALESIYKQIHSKGDCSDCPLKNYMPAEIRG
;
A
#
# COMPACT_ATOMS: atom_id res chain seq x y z
N LEU A 1 13.74 40.12 -13.95
CA LEU A 1 14.44 40.67 -12.77
C LEU A 1 15.55 39.72 -12.35
N ARG A 2 16.82 40.09 -12.57
CA ARG A 2 17.94 39.39 -11.92
C ARG A 2 17.98 39.91 -10.46
N LEU A 3 17.74 39.00 -9.53
CA LEU A 3 17.97 39.25 -8.11
C LEU A 3 19.47 39.04 -7.83
N VAL A 4 20.16 40.07 -7.46
CA VAL A 4 21.53 39.96 -6.98
C VAL A 4 21.47 39.88 -5.47
N HIS A 5 21.95 38.76 -4.90
CA HIS A 5 22.04 38.55 -3.48
C HIS A 5 23.31 39.27 -2.95
N PHE A 6 23.19 39.99 -1.87
CA PHE A 6 24.29 40.59 -1.15
C PHE A 6 24.36 40.03 0.26
N LEU A 7 25.57 39.77 0.71
CA LEU A 7 25.86 39.38 2.07
C LEU A 7 26.44 40.60 2.80
N THR A 8 26.03 40.82 4.03
CA THR A 8 26.57 41.88 4.87
C THR A 8 27.74 41.38 5.69
N GLU A 9 28.81 42.15 5.77
CA GLU A 9 29.93 41.91 6.65
C GLU A 9 29.54 42.31 8.09
N LYS A 10 29.92 41.48 9.06
CA LYS A 10 29.76 41.75 10.48
C LYS A 10 30.77 42.81 10.86
N ASN A 11 30.40 44.08 10.71
CA ASN A 11 31.31 45.19 10.95
C ASN A 11 31.05 45.86 12.30
N THR A 12 32.13 46.13 13.04
CA THR A 12 32.12 46.82 14.33
C THR A 12 31.93 48.34 14.23
N ASN A 13 31.96 48.91 13.01
CA ASN A 13 31.97 50.37 12.79
C ASN A 13 30.65 50.98 12.27
N GLY A 14 29.53 50.21 12.28
CA GLY A 14 28.19 50.79 12.09
C GLY A 14 27.72 51.05 10.66
N THR A 15 28.57 51.00 9.64
CA THR A 15 28.18 51.09 8.21
C THR A 15 28.20 49.70 7.58
N PRO A 16 27.04 49.16 7.13
CA PRO A 16 27.01 47.86 6.53
C PRO A 16 27.71 47.86 5.15
N VAL A 17 28.67 46.99 4.95
CA VAL A 17 29.32 46.77 3.64
C VAL A 17 28.70 45.53 3.01
N PHE A 18 28.34 45.67 1.73
CA PHE A 18 27.60 44.61 1.01
C PHE A 18 28.50 43.96 -0.07
N TYR A 19 28.61 42.65 -0.03
CA TYR A 19 29.39 41.88 -1.01
C TYR A 19 28.47 40.92 -1.79
N THR A 20 28.79 40.72 -3.05
CA THR A 20 28.20 39.60 -3.82
C THR A 20 28.98 38.31 -3.50
N GLU A 21 28.37 37.17 -3.74
CA GLU A 21 29.01 35.86 -3.51
C GLU A 21 30.33 35.72 -4.29
N ALA A 22 30.44 36.38 -5.45
CA ALA A 22 31.62 36.35 -6.31
C ALA A 22 32.71 37.34 -5.88
N THR A 23 32.42 38.36 -5.06
CA THR A 23 33.33 39.46 -4.68
C THR A 23 33.70 39.47 -3.21
N ARG A 24 33.28 38.47 -2.43
CA ARG A 24 33.57 38.38 -1.00
C ARG A 24 35.06 38.13 -0.72
N PRO A 25 35.67 38.80 0.25
CA PRO A 25 37.02 38.48 0.71
C PRO A 25 37.08 37.10 1.39
N GLU A 26 38.24 36.42 1.36
CA GLU A 26 38.43 35.10 2.00
C GLU A 26 38.23 35.13 3.54
N THR A 27 38.39 36.29 4.18
CA THR A 27 38.23 36.46 5.63
C THR A 27 36.88 37.05 6.02
N PHE A 28 35.86 36.87 5.19
CA PHE A 28 34.57 37.50 5.36
C PHE A 28 33.70 36.79 6.43
N GLU A 29 33.37 37.45 7.52
CA GLU A 29 32.37 37.04 8.49
C GLU A 29 31.02 37.70 8.16
N THR A 30 30.02 36.90 7.80
CA THR A 30 28.66 37.39 7.54
C THR A 30 27.84 37.50 8.82
N ASP A 31 26.95 38.48 8.88
CA ASP A 31 25.90 38.59 9.92
C ASP A 31 24.72 37.62 9.68
N GLY A 32 24.78 36.83 8.57
CA GLY A 32 23.74 35.91 8.18
C GLY A 32 22.51 36.55 7.50
N ALA A 33 22.51 37.86 7.33
CA ALA A 33 21.41 38.57 6.67
C ALA A 33 21.64 38.64 5.15
N ASN A 34 20.64 38.20 4.39
CA ASN A 34 20.62 38.35 2.94
C ASN A 34 19.88 39.63 2.53
N TRP A 35 20.57 40.47 1.78
CA TRP A 35 20.03 41.72 1.27
C TRP A 35 19.78 41.62 -0.25
N ARG A 36 18.83 42.40 -0.75
CA ARG A 36 18.44 42.40 -2.17
C ARG A 36 18.31 43.82 -2.68
N ILE A 37 18.74 44.02 -3.92
CA ILE A 37 18.52 45.29 -4.63
C ILE A 37 17.38 45.10 -5.62
N LYS A 38 16.44 46.02 -5.69
CA LYS A 38 15.42 46.06 -6.70
C LYS A 38 16.00 46.63 -7.99
N ILE A 39 16.31 45.75 -8.96
CA ILE A 39 16.76 46.15 -10.28
C ILE A 39 15.56 46.35 -11.19
N SER A 40 15.39 47.54 -11.74
CA SER A 40 14.40 47.83 -12.80
C SER A 40 15.08 48.03 -14.16
N ASN A 41 14.35 48.03 -15.26
CA ASN A 41 14.89 48.30 -16.61
C ASN A 41 15.38 49.76 -16.80
N LYS A 42 15.38 50.55 -15.75
CA LYS A 42 15.95 51.94 -15.76
C LYS A 42 17.41 51.88 -15.32
N PRO A 43 18.29 52.76 -15.81
CA PRO A 43 19.67 52.86 -15.35
C PRO A 43 19.72 53.00 -13.85
N LEU A 44 20.56 52.17 -13.20
CA LEU A 44 20.75 52.19 -11.75
C LEU A 44 21.38 53.51 -11.32
N ASN A 45 20.66 54.26 -10.51
CA ASN A 45 21.24 55.41 -9.85
C ASN A 45 21.78 54.93 -8.48
N LEU A 46 23.09 54.94 -8.34
CA LEU A 46 23.80 54.47 -7.15
C LEU A 46 23.43 55.25 -5.86
N GLU A 47 22.97 56.49 -6.02
CA GLU A 47 22.58 57.34 -4.88
C GLU A 47 21.17 57.04 -4.35
N SER A 48 20.35 56.31 -5.11
CA SER A 48 18.97 55.92 -4.74
C SER A 48 18.75 54.43 -4.57
N LEU A 49 19.82 53.66 -4.33
CA LEU A 49 19.76 52.24 -4.08
C LEU A 49 19.04 51.94 -2.77
N THR A 50 17.84 51.38 -2.87
CA THR A 50 17.12 50.89 -1.69
C THR A 50 17.44 49.42 -1.50
N MET A 51 18.19 49.11 -0.46
CA MET A 51 18.45 47.75 0.00
C MET A 51 17.24 47.27 0.78
N ILE A 52 16.64 46.19 0.33
CA ILE A 52 15.51 45.54 1.01
C ILE A 52 16.06 44.39 1.83
N GLY A 53 15.99 44.53 3.17
CA GLY A 53 16.54 43.51 4.11
C GLY A 53 15.71 42.28 4.19
N ALA A 54 16.42 41.20 4.45
CA ALA A 54 16.15 39.93 5.14
C ALA A 54 14.80 39.22 4.97
N GLY A 55 14.00 39.48 3.96
CA GLY A 55 12.79 38.67 3.74
C GLY A 55 12.67 38.24 2.28
N ALA A 56 12.75 36.93 2.00
CA ALA A 56 12.40 36.46 0.67
C ALA A 56 10.89 36.67 0.41
N VAL A 57 10.58 37.48 -0.61
CA VAL A 57 9.20 37.62 -1.10
C VAL A 57 8.97 36.75 -2.31
N VAL A 58 7.70 36.45 -2.60
CA VAL A 58 7.32 35.63 -3.77
C VAL A 58 7.88 36.20 -5.07
N GLY A 59 7.92 37.52 -5.20
CA GLY A 59 8.49 38.19 -6.37
C GLY A 59 7.54 38.18 -7.58
N ASN A 60 8.13 38.32 -8.79
CA ASN A 60 7.36 38.43 -10.01
C ASN A 60 6.68 37.09 -10.36
N ILE A 61 5.36 37.08 -10.36
CA ILE A 61 4.56 36.00 -10.88
C ILE A 61 4.25 36.35 -12.35
N PRO A 62 4.51 35.45 -13.32
CA PRO A 62 4.14 35.67 -14.72
C PRO A 62 2.66 35.99 -14.85
N LYS A 63 2.33 37.09 -15.52
CA LYS A 63 0.93 37.47 -15.77
C LYS A 63 0.35 36.61 -16.87
N GLY A 64 -0.91 36.20 -16.71
CA GLY A 64 -1.70 35.54 -17.72
C GLY A 64 -1.58 34.00 -17.69
N LEU A 65 -2.56 33.39 -18.33
CA LEU A 65 -2.62 31.96 -18.57
C LEU A 65 -1.90 31.63 -19.88
N LYS A 66 -0.78 30.92 -19.81
CA LYS A 66 -0.08 30.45 -21.02
C LYS A 66 -0.65 29.10 -21.41
N VAL A 67 -1.32 29.04 -22.57
CA VAL A 67 -1.75 27.76 -23.14
C VAL A 67 -0.78 27.40 -24.25
N SER A 68 -0.15 26.24 -24.15
CA SER A 68 0.75 25.73 -25.18
C SER A 68 0.71 24.20 -25.23
N ILE A 69 0.98 23.67 -26.42
CA ILE A 69 1.15 22.24 -26.59
C ILE A 69 2.53 21.87 -25.99
N PRO A 70 2.61 20.85 -25.10
CA PRO A 70 3.88 20.37 -24.57
C PRO A 70 4.84 20.01 -25.71
N LYS A 71 6.05 20.57 -25.69
CA LYS A 71 7.11 20.28 -26.67
C LYS A 71 8.16 19.38 -26.03
N ALA A 72 8.66 18.41 -26.80
CA ALA A 72 9.83 17.64 -26.37
C ALA A 72 11.06 18.57 -26.23
N PRO A 73 11.98 18.30 -25.31
CA PRO A 73 13.24 19.00 -25.21
C PRO A 73 14.02 18.94 -26.53
N GLU A 74 14.78 19.99 -26.86
CA GLU A 74 15.43 20.19 -28.17
C GLU A 74 16.35 19.04 -28.61
N ASN A 75 16.85 18.22 -27.69
CA ASN A 75 17.76 17.11 -27.98
C ASN A 75 17.13 15.72 -27.81
N THR A 76 15.79 15.60 -27.68
CA THR A 76 15.13 14.32 -27.45
C THR A 76 13.90 14.16 -28.33
N THR A 77 13.66 12.91 -28.77
CA THR A 77 12.41 12.56 -29.46
C THR A 77 11.26 12.50 -28.43
N TYR A 78 10.02 12.74 -28.84
CA TYR A 78 8.84 12.61 -27.96
C TYR A 78 8.79 11.26 -27.23
N PHE A 79 9.14 10.17 -27.93
CA PHE A 79 9.22 8.83 -27.34
C PHE A 79 10.36 8.70 -26.33
N GLY A 80 11.52 9.30 -26.61
CA GLY A 80 12.64 9.32 -25.66
C GLY A 80 12.31 10.11 -24.39
N ALA A 81 11.68 11.28 -24.54
CA ALA A 81 11.19 12.07 -23.41
C ALA A 81 10.13 11.30 -22.59
N PHE A 82 9.22 10.60 -23.26
CA PHE A 82 8.22 9.75 -22.59
C PHE A 82 8.88 8.66 -21.75
N LEU A 83 9.84 7.91 -22.30
CA LEU A 83 10.52 6.84 -21.55
C LEU A 83 11.30 7.37 -20.34
N GLN A 84 11.93 8.55 -20.46
CA GLN A 84 12.65 9.16 -19.34
C GLN A 84 11.70 9.66 -18.24
N LEU A 85 10.55 10.20 -18.60
CA LEU A 85 9.58 10.75 -17.65
C LEU A 85 8.63 9.70 -17.08
N PHE A 86 8.48 8.55 -17.74
CA PHE A 86 7.51 7.52 -17.37
C PHE A 86 7.66 7.01 -15.92
N PRO A 87 8.86 6.67 -15.42
CA PRO A 87 9.01 6.25 -14.03
C PRO A 87 8.54 7.31 -13.03
N PHE A 88 8.89 8.58 -13.27
CA PHE A 88 8.46 9.70 -12.43
C PHE A 88 6.93 9.92 -12.51
N ALA A 89 6.36 9.80 -13.70
CA ALA A 89 4.93 9.90 -13.90
C ALA A 89 4.17 8.80 -13.12
N VAL A 90 4.66 7.56 -13.12
CA VAL A 90 4.08 6.45 -12.33
C VAL A 90 4.13 6.76 -10.84
N ILE A 91 5.28 7.20 -10.32
CA ILE A 91 5.43 7.53 -8.91
C ILE A 91 4.50 8.68 -8.51
N ILE A 92 4.50 9.77 -9.28
CA ILE A 92 3.63 10.93 -9.01
C ILE A 92 2.15 10.55 -9.09
N SER A 93 1.77 9.69 -10.05
CA SER A 93 0.39 9.21 -10.19
C SER A 93 -0.04 8.36 -9.00
N LEU A 94 0.81 7.45 -8.54
CA LEU A 94 0.53 6.61 -7.37
C LEU A 94 0.41 7.46 -6.10
N LEU A 95 1.34 8.39 -5.89
CA LEU A 95 1.31 9.32 -4.76
C LEU A 95 0.06 10.19 -4.77
N GLY A 96 -0.21 10.83 -5.91
CA GLY A 96 -1.37 11.70 -6.08
C GLY A 96 -2.68 10.95 -5.88
N PHE A 97 -2.77 9.70 -6.38
CA PHE A 97 -3.94 8.86 -6.17
C PHE A 97 -4.10 8.46 -4.70
N MET A 98 -3.03 8.02 -4.04
CA MET A 98 -3.07 7.65 -2.62
C MET A 98 -3.52 8.82 -1.74
N GLU A 99 -2.99 10.01 -2.00
CA GLU A 99 -3.39 11.23 -1.32
C GLU A 99 -4.86 11.56 -1.58
N ALA A 100 -5.29 11.61 -2.84
CA ALA A 100 -6.65 11.94 -3.24
C ALA A 100 -7.67 10.96 -2.63
N ILE A 101 -7.38 9.65 -2.65
CA ILE A 101 -8.25 8.61 -2.07
C ILE A 101 -8.32 8.72 -0.53
N ALA A 102 -7.21 9.03 0.13
CA ALA A 102 -7.20 9.21 1.58
C ALA A 102 -8.09 10.40 1.99
N ILE A 103 -7.99 11.52 1.26
CA ILE A 103 -8.81 12.71 1.46
C ILE A 103 -10.28 12.38 1.17
N ALA A 104 -10.56 11.77 0.03
CA ALA A 104 -11.91 11.43 -0.41
C ALA A 104 -12.60 10.49 0.59
N LYS A 105 -11.93 9.44 1.07
CA LYS A 105 -12.44 8.54 2.12
C LYS A 105 -12.72 9.28 3.44
N SER A 106 -11.82 10.18 3.84
CA SER A 106 -12.00 10.97 5.06
C SER A 106 -13.22 11.90 4.95
N MET A 107 -13.42 12.52 3.79
CA MET A 107 -14.59 13.38 3.54
C MET A 107 -15.87 12.57 3.39
N ALA A 108 -15.83 11.44 2.66
CA ALA A 108 -16.96 10.54 2.51
C ALA A 108 -17.48 10.00 3.85
N ALA A 109 -16.57 9.68 4.77
CA ALA A 109 -16.94 9.26 6.13
C ALA A 109 -17.72 10.33 6.91
N LYS A 110 -17.47 11.63 6.62
CA LYS A 110 -18.18 12.76 7.27
C LYS A 110 -19.49 13.11 6.56
N THR A 111 -19.54 12.97 5.24
CA THR A 111 -20.67 13.38 4.42
C THR A 111 -21.67 12.25 4.14
N GLY A 112 -21.27 10.98 4.36
CA GLY A 112 -22.07 9.80 4.02
C GLY A 112 -22.14 9.51 2.51
N GLN A 113 -21.36 10.22 1.68
CA GLN A 113 -21.34 10.00 0.23
C GLN A 113 -20.65 8.69 -0.12
N LYS A 114 -21.16 7.99 -1.15
CA LYS A 114 -20.48 6.83 -1.72
C LYS A 114 -19.30 7.30 -2.57
N LEU A 115 -18.14 6.72 -2.35
CA LEU A 115 -16.92 6.98 -3.09
C LEU A 115 -16.65 5.85 -4.06
N ASP A 116 -16.42 6.20 -5.34
CA ASP A 116 -15.88 5.29 -6.34
C ASP A 116 -14.40 5.66 -6.61
N PRO A 117 -13.44 4.82 -6.17
CA PRO A 117 -12.02 5.10 -6.36
C PRO A 117 -11.59 5.18 -7.82
N ASN A 118 -12.24 4.44 -8.72
CA ASN A 118 -11.91 4.45 -10.14
C ASN A 118 -12.33 5.78 -10.78
N GLN A 119 -13.50 6.29 -10.42
CA GLN A 119 -13.98 7.58 -10.89
C GLN A 119 -13.07 8.73 -10.42
N GLU A 120 -12.60 8.68 -9.17
CA GLU A 120 -11.62 9.63 -8.63
C GLU A 120 -10.30 9.59 -9.42
N LEU A 121 -9.79 8.41 -9.73
CA LEU A 121 -8.56 8.24 -10.52
C LEU A 121 -8.71 8.80 -11.94
N ILE A 122 -9.86 8.56 -12.60
CA ILE A 122 -10.16 9.10 -13.92
C ILE A 122 -10.22 10.63 -13.86
N GLY A 123 -10.92 11.19 -12.88
CA GLY A 123 -11.02 12.64 -12.68
C GLY A 123 -9.66 13.30 -12.47
N GLN A 124 -8.81 12.69 -11.64
CA GLN A 124 -7.44 13.14 -11.38
C GLN A 124 -6.59 13.11 -12.66
N GLY A 125 -6.68 12.02 -13.43
CA GLY A 125 -5.97 11.87 -14.70
C GLY A 125 -6.39 12.94 -15.73
N LEU A 126 -7.68 13.16 -15.91
CA LEU A 126 -8.21 14.18 -16.80
C LEU A 126 -7.77 15.60 -16.37
N ALA A 127 -7.80 15.90 -15.06
CA ALA A 127 -7.35 17.18 -14.55
C ALA A 127 -5.87 17.44 -14.87
N ASN A 128 -5.02 16.43 -14.76
CA ASN A 128 -3.59 16.53 -15.07
C ASN A 128 -3.34 16.64 -16.58
N ILE A 129 -4.10 15.92 -17.41
CA ILE A 129 -4.01 16.04 -18.88
C ILE A 129 -4.39 17.47 -19.32
N VAL A 130 -5.54 17.99 -18.87
CA VAL A 130 -5.97 19.34 -19.19
C VAL A 130 -5.00 20.38 -18.64
N GLY A 131 -4.51 20.20 -17.42
CA GLY A 131 -3.52 21.05 -16.77
C GLY A 131 -2.20 21.15 -17.56
N SER A 132 -1.78 20.08 -18.23
CA SER A 132 -0.54 20.05 -19.01
C SER A 132 -0.54 21.08 -20.16
N PHE A 133 -1.69 21.32 -20.77
CA PHE A 133 -1.84 22.39 -21.79
C PHE A 133 -1.70 23.80 -21.20
N GLY A 134 -2.01 23.95 -19.91
CA GLY A 134 -1.79 25.19 -19.16
C GLY A 134 -0.38 25.33 -18.59
N GLN A 135 0.54 24.42 -18.91
CA GLN A 135 1.90 24.36 -18.34
C GLN A 135 1.87 24.29 -16.80
N SER A 136 0.85 23.67 -16.23
CA SER A 136 0.77 23.46 -14.78
C SER A 136 1.63 22.29 -14.32
N TYR A 137 2.07 22.35 -13.08
CA TYR A 137 2.63 21.17 -12.41
C TYR A 137 1.55 20.09 -12.26
N ALA A 138 2.00 18.85 -12.03
CA ALA A 138 1.10 17.77 -11.65
C ALA A 138 0.33 18.14 -10.37
N VAL A 139 -0.98 17.89 -10.38
CA VAL A 139 -1.87 18.23 -9.26
C VAL A 139 -2.50 16.99 -8.66
N SER A 140 -2.78 17.05 -7.36
CA SER A 140 -3.48 16.04 -6.59
C SER A 140 -4.57 16.68 -5.74
N GLY A 141 -5.22 15.89 -4.89
CA GLY A 141 -6.13 16.38 -3.87
C GLY A 141 -5.45 17.36 -2.92
N SER A 142 -6.26 18.14 -2.19
CA SER A 142 -5.75 19.03 -1.14
C SER A 142 -6.58 18.85 0.11
N PHE A 143 -5.94 18.36 1.17
CA PHE A 143 -6.62 18.10 2.44
C PHE A 143 -7.17 19.39 3.05
N SER A 144 -6.36 20.45 3.09
CA SER A 144 -6.76 21.74 3.67
C SER A 144 -7.91 22.39 2.91
N ARG A 145 -7.82 22.45 1.57
CA ARG A 145 -8.89 23.02 0.74
C ARG A 145 -10.18 22.20 0.83
N SER A 146 -10.09 20.87 0.82
CA SER A 146 -11.25 20.01 0.97
C SER A 146 -11.89 20.16 2.35
N ALA A 147 -11.09 20.26 3.42
CA ALA A 147 -11.59 20.49 4.77
C ALA A 147 -12.30 21.84 4.91
N VAL A 148 -11.72 22.93 4.38
CA VAL A 148 -12.37 24.25 4.37
C VAL A 148 -13.66 24.25 3.57
N ASN A 149 -13.67 23.57 2.39
CA ASN A 149 -14.85 23.45 1.56
C ASN A 149 -15.98 22.71 2.30
N LEU A 150 -15.64 21.63 3.02
CA LEU A 150 -16.59 20.91 3.85
C LEU A 150 -17.12 21.74 5.03
N GLN A 151 -16.22 22.48 5.72
CA GLN A 151 -16.60 23.39 6.81
C GLN A 151 -17.53 24.52 6.33
N ALA A 152 -17.35 24.97 5.08
CA ALA A 152 -18.24 25.92 4.44
C ALA A 152 -19.58 25.32 3.99
N ASN A 153 -19.88 24.06 4.34
CA ASN A 153 -21.08 23.32 3.96
C ASN A 153 -21.28 23.21 2.43
N ALA A 154 -20.19 23.11 1.69
CA ALA A 154 -20.29 22.86 0.25
C ALA A 154 -20.81 21.43 -0.02
N VAL A 155 -21.88 21.34 -0.79
CA VAL A 155 -22.59 20.08 -1.08
C VAL A 155 -22.24 19.53 -2.46
N THR A 156 -21.78 20.38 -3.38
CA THR A 156 -21.55 20.03 -4.78
C THR A 156 -20.16 20.45 -5.27
N GLY A 157 -19.69 19.83 -6.36
CA GLY A 157 -18.44 20.20 -7.04
C GLY A 157 -18.41 21.61 -7.64
N VAL A 158 -19.56 22.29 -7.73
CA VAL A 158 -19.65 23.69 -8.17
C VAL A 158 -18.80 24.62 -7.31
N SER A 159 -18.69 24.34 -6.03
CA SER A 159 -17.80 25.06 -5.10
C SER A 159 -16.34 25.07 -5.58
N SER A 160 -15.85 23.92 -6.09
CA SER A 160 -14.49 23.83 -6.64
C SER A 160 -14.32 24.61 -7.94
N VAL A 161 -15.37 24.67 -8.77
CA VAL A 161 -15.37 25.49 -9.99
C VAL A 161 -15.29 26.98 -9.64
N VAL A 162 -16.08 27.44 -8.67
CA VAL A 162 -16.03 28.83 -8.19
C VAL A 162 -14.65 29.17 -7.63
N THR A 163 -14.08 28.27 -6.84
CA THR A 163 -12.70 28.43 -6.32
C THR A 163 -11.69 28.56 -7.44
N SER A 164 -11.80 27.73 -8.48
CA SER A 164 -10.90 27.78 -9.64
C SER A 164 -11.02 29.09 -10.41
N ILE A 165 -12.24 29.60 -10.59
CA ILE A 165 -12.50 30.90 -11.21
C ILE A 165 -11.88 32.03 -10.38
N MET A 166 -12.06 32.01 -9.05
CA MET A 166 -11.47 33.01 -8.17
C MET A 166 -9.93 33.00 -8.20
N VAL A 167 -9.31 31.82 -8.25
CA VAL A 167 -7.86 31.68 -8.43
C VAL A 167 -7.43 32.25 -9.79
N ALA A 168 -8.17 31.97 -10.87
CA ALA A 168 -7.88 32.54 -12.19
C ALA A 168 -7.97 34.08 -12.18
N ILE A 169 -9.02 34.65 -11.60
CA ILE A 169 -9.17 36.11 -11.43
C ILE A 169 -7.98 36.68 -10.63
N THR A 170 -7.59 36.02 -9.54
CA THR A 170 -6.46 36.45 -8.72
C THR A 170 -5.16 36.46 -9.53
N LEU A 171 -4.91 35.41 -10.33
CA LEU A 171 -3.71 35.33 -11.17
C LEU A 171 -3.71 36.36 -12.30
N LEU A 172 -4.86 36.72 -12.83
CA LEU A 172 -4.97 37.72 -13.94
C LEU A 172 -4.85 39.15 -13.43
N PHE A 173 -5.50 39.50 -12.31
CA PHE A 173 -5.67 40.86 -11.86
C PHE A 173 -4.93 41.21 -10.56
N LEU A 174 -4.82 40.28 -9.61
CA LEU A 174 -4.30 40.52 -8.25
C LEU A 174 -2.85 40.04 -8.06
N THR A 175 -2.20 39.56 -9.13
CA THR A 175 -0.79 39.13 -9.10
C THR A 175 0.17 40.19 -8.52
N PRO A 176 0.00 41.51 -8.79
CA PRO A 176 0.87 42.52 -8.18
C PRO A 176 0.81 42.59 -6.65
N LEU A 177 -0.34 42.26 -6.06
CA LEU A 177 -0.49 42.18 -4.60
C LEU A 177 0.31 41.02 -3.99
N LEU A 178 0.37 39.89 -4.70
CA LEU A 178 1.10 38.70 -4.25
C LEU A 178 2.62 38.87 -4.31
N PHE A 179 3.10 39.86 -5.07
CA PHE A 179 4.53 40.15 -5.21
C PHE A 179 5.23 40.37 -3.86
N HIS A 180 4.57 41.10 -2.97
CA HIS A 180 5.12 41.48 -1.67
C HIS A 180 4.89 40.43 -0.57
N LEU A 181 4.26 39.29 -0.91
CA LEU A 181 3.99 38.26 0.10
C LEU A 181 5.29 37.62 0.58
N PRO A 182 5.63 37.71 1.91
CA PRO A 182 6.85 37.11 2.44
C PRO A 182 6.81 35.57 2.33
N GLN A 183 7.92 34.98 1.90
CA GLN A 183 8.04 33.51 1.85
C GLN A 183 7.90 32.87 3.24
N SER A 184 8.29 33.58 4.30
CA SER A 184 8.11 33.13 5.68
C SER A 184 6.63 32.93 6.06
N VAL A 185 5.74 33.80 5.56
CA VAL A 185 4.30 33.64 5.76
C VAL A 185 3.77 32.41 5.02
N LEU A 186 4.22 32.21 3.78
CA LEU A 186 3.88 31.00 3.02
C LEU A 186 4.38 29.74 3.73
N ALA A 187 5.62 29.74 4.20
CA ALA A 187 6.18 28.62 4.96
C ALA A 187 5.37 28.36 6.24
N ALA A 188 4.99 29.40 6.97
CA ALA A 188 4.16 29.26 8.18
C ALA A 188 2.78 28.66 7.87
N VAL A 189 2.13 29.12 6.79
CA VAL A 189 0.83 28.56 6.35
C VAL A 189 0.97 27.08 5.96
N ILE A 190 2.03 26.72 5.23
CA ILE A 190 2.30 25.34 4.85
C ILE A 190 2.56 24.49 6.10
N MET A 191 3.38 24.97 7.04
CA MET A 191 3.66 24.24 8.29
C MET A 191 2.40 24.03 9.13
N MET A 192 1.55 25.03 9.26
CA MET A 192 0.27 24.89 9.96
C MET A 192 -0.65 23.85 9.30
N ALA A 193 -0.70 23.83 7.98
CA ALA A 193 -1.46 22.83 7.24
C ALA A 193 -0.87 21.41 7.43
N VAL A 194 0.45 21.27 7.39
CA VAL A 194 1.15 19.98 7.54
C VAL A 194 1.01 19.42 8.95
N ILE A 195 1.09 20.26 10.00
CA ILE A 195 0.89 19.81 11.39
C ILE A 195 -0.49 19.16 11.54
N GLY A 196 -1.53 19.74 10.91
CA GLY A 196 -2.88 19.17 10.89
C GLY A 196 -3.02 17.85 10.12
N LEU A 197 -2.03 17.48 9.32
CA LEU A 197 -1.99 16.24 8.55
C LEU A 197 -1.30 15.08 9.27
N ILE A 198 -0.55 15.37 10.34
CA ILE A 198 0.16 14.33 11.10
C ILE A 198 -0.87 13.41 11.77
N ASN A 199 -1.02 12.22 11.21
CA ASN A 199 -1.94 11.20 11.70
C ASN A 199 -1.19 10.12 12.50
N THR A 200 -0.90 10.43 13.76
CA THR A 200 -0.27 9.45 14.68
C THR A 200 -1.16 8.26 14.98
N SER A 201 -2.50 8.43 14.92
CA SER A 201 -3.45 7.36 15.16
C SER A 201 -3.36 6.27 14.08
N GLY A 202 -3.01 6.61 12.84
CA GLY A 202 -2.77 5.66 11.76
C GLY A 202 -1.65 4.67 12.06
N PHE A 203 -0.53 5.16 12.60
CA PHE A 203 0.60 4.29 13.01
C PHE A 203 0.20 3.36 14.18
N VAL A 204 -0.49 3.90 15.18
CA VAL A 204 -0.98 3.10 16.32
C VAL A 204 -1.98 2.05 15.85
N HIS A 205 -2.87 2.40 14.93
CA HIS A 205 -3.84 1.47 14.36
C HIS A 205 -3.14 0.34 13.57
N ALA A 206 -2.22 0.67 12.68
CA ALA A 206 -1.43 -0.30 11.92
C ALA A 206 -0.68 -1.27 12.86
N TRP A 207 -0.06 -0.74 13.91
CA TRP A 207 0.65 -1.54 14.92
C TRP A 207 -0.28 -2.49 15.68
N LYS A 208 -1.45 -1.99 16.08
CA LYS A 208 -2.45 -2.81 16.80
C LYS A 208 -3.10 -3.85 15.88
N ALA A 209 -3.37 -3.50 14.62
CA ALA A 209 -3.93 -4.42 13.65
C ALA A 209 -2.96 -5.55 13.30
N LYS A 210 -1.70 -5.20 13.00
CA LYS A 210 -0.66 -6.19 12.69
C LYS A 210 0.73 -5.59 12.88
N ARG A 211 1.54 -6.21 13.73
CA ARG A 211 2.89 -5.73 14.03
C ARG A 211 3.78 -5.56 12.79
N SER A 212 3.67 -6.49 11.82
CA SER A 212 4.43 -6.39 10.55
C SER A 212 4.11 -5.12 9.77
N ASP A 213 2.84 -4.73 9.74
CA ASP A 213 2.38 -3.57 8.98
C ASP A 213 2.80 -2.26 9.69
N GLY A 214 2.77 -2.29 11.05
CA GLY A 214 3.33 -1.20 11.85
C GLY A 214 4.83 -1.02 11.66
N ILE A 215 5.61 -2.10 11.61
CA ILE A 215 7.06 -2.05 11.36
C ILE A 215 7.34 -1.49 9.96
N ILE A 216 6.64 -1.97 8.93
CA ILE A 216 6.80 -1.47 7.56
C ILE A 216 6.49 0.02 7.47
N SER A 217 5.41 0.48 8.12
CA SER A 217 5.04 1.90 8.10
C SER A 217 6.10 2.78 8.76
N ILE A 218 6.73 2.33 9.85
CA ILE A 218 7.84 3.05 10.49
C ILE A 218 9.07 3.07 9.59
N ILE A 219 9.44 1.92 9.00
CA ILE A 219 10.61 1.85 8.10
C ILE A 219 10.39 2.75 6.88
N ALA A 220 9.21 2.71 6.26
CA ALA A 220 8.86 3.56 5.13
C ALA A 220 8.96 5.05 5.50
N PHE A 221 8.44 5.45 6.66
CA PHE A 221 8.53 6.82 7.16
C PHE A 221 9.97 7.27 7.38
N VAL A 222 10.78 6.47 8.08
CA VAL A 222 12.19 6.77 8.34
C VAL A 222 12.99 6.83 7.04
N SER A 223 12.76 5.89 6.11
CA SER A 223 13.40 5.87 4.80
C SER A 223 13.06 7.13 3.99
N THR A 224 11.80 7.55 3.99
CA THR A 224 11.36 8.77 3.29
C THR A 224 12.06 10.02 3.85
N LEU A 225 12.26 10.10 5.18
CA LEU A 225 13.03 11.18 5.80
C LEU A 225 14.53 11.11 5.47
N TYR A 226 15.09 9.90 5.43
CA TYR A 226 16.52 9.70 5.16
C TYR A 226 16.89 10.07 3.72
N PHE A 227 16.04 9.71 2.76
CA PHE A 227 16.26 10.00 1.34
C PHE A 227 15.80 11.40 0.92
N ALA A 228 15.26 12.22 1.84
CA ALA A 228 14.84 13.57 1.48
C ALA A 228 16.01 14.38 0.86
N PRO A 229 15.81 15.08 -0.28
CA PRO A 229 14.53 15.41 -0.93
C PRO A 229 13.97 14.36 -1.90
N HIS A 230 14.65 13.23 -2.12
CA HIS A 230 14.25 12.14 -3.03
C HIS A 230 13.21 11.24 -2.35
N LEU A 231 11.98 11.76 -2.18
CA LEU A 231 10.89 11.06 -1.46
C LEU A 231 10.50 9.75 -2.13
N GLU A 232 10.65 9.67 -3.46
CA GLU A 232 10.38 8.49 -4.28
C GLU A 232 11.18 7.26 -3.82
N GLU A 233 12.43 7.42 -3.43
CA GLU A 233 13.27 6.32 -2.95
C GLU A 233 12.74 5.73 -1.64
N GLY A 234 12.34 6.57 -0.70
CA GLY A 234 11.77 6.15 0.57
C GLY A 234 10.44 5.40 0.39
N ILE A 235 9.60 5.87 -0.53
CA ILE A 235 8.34 5.22 -0.87
C ILE A 235 8.58 3.87 -1.53
N MET A 236 9.55 3.78 -2.45
CA MET A 236 9.90 2.51 -3.10
C MET A 236 10.37 1.46 -2.09
N VAL A 237 11.08 1.85 -1.03
CA VAL A 237 11.43 0.95 0.09
C VAL A 237 10.16 0.41 0.76
N GLY A 238 9.19 1.27 1.06
CA GLY A 238 7.91 0.86 1.66
C GLY A 238 7.12 -0.11 0.76
N VAL A 239 7.05 0.19 -0.53
CA VAL A 239 6.38 -0.67 -1.54
C VAL A 239 7.08 -2.02 -1.64
N ALA A 240 8.42 -2.03 -1.76
CA ALA A 240 9.21 -3.26 -1.85
C ALA A 240 9.04 -4.16 -0.62
N LEU A 241 9.05 -3.58 0.59
CA LEU A 241 8.83 -4.32 1.83
C LEU A 241 7.42 -4.89 1.92
N THR A 242 6.41 -4.10 1.55
CA THR A 242 5.01 -4.56 1.54
C THR A 242 4.81 -5.69 0.54
N PHE A 243 5.36 -5.55 -0.67
CA PHE A 243 5.29 -6.57 -1.72
C PHE A 243 6.06 -7.83 -1.33
N GLY A 244 7.26 -7.69 -0.75
CA GLY A 244 8.02 -8.82 -0.22
C GLY A 244 7.28 -9.58 0.87
N LEU A 245 6.64 -8.86 1.81
CA LEU A 245 5.81 -9.49 2.84
C LEU A 245 4.57 -10.17 2.24
N PHE A 246 3.96 -9.57 1.22
CA PHE A 246 2.82 -10.17 0.50
C PHE A 246 3.23 -11.49 -0.17
N ILE A 247 4.34 -11.50 -0.92
CA ILE A 247 4.89 -12.72 -1.54
C ILE A 247 5.20 -13.76 -0.46
N TYR A 248 5.91 -13.39 0.60
CA TYR A 248 6.27 -14.32 1.68
C TYR A 248 5.04 -15.02 2.29
N LYS A 249 3.94 -14.29 2.50
CA LYS A 249 2.68 -14.85 3.01
C LYS A 249 2.01 -15.81 2.02
N HIS A 250 2.13 -15.56 0.72
CA HIS A 250 1.58 -16.43 -0.31
C HIS A 250 2.42 -17.70 -0.52
N LEU A 251 3.75 -17.59 -0.34
CA LEU A 251 4.65 -18.75 -0.38
C LEU A 251 4.43 -19.71 0.78
N ARG A 252 4.02 -19.21 1.94
CA ARG A 252 3.81 -20.01 3.17
C ARG A 252 2.42 -19.80 3.73
N PRO A 253 1.39 -20.33 3.06
CA PRO A 253 0.03 -20.31 3.58
C PRO A 253 -0.06 -21.07 4.90
N ARG A 254 -1.11 -20.80 5.65
CA ARG A 254 -1.29 -21.50 6.93
C ARG A 254 -1.75 -22.94 6.67
N VAL A 255 -0.95 -23.89 7.13
CA VAL A 255 -1.33 -25.30 7.19
C VAL A 255 -1.47 -25.65 8.67
N ALA A 256 -2.59 -26.24 9.06
CA ALA A 256 -2.86 -26.58 10.46
C ALA A 256 -3.45 -27.98 10.56
N LEU A 257 -2.93 -28.75 11.51
CA LEU A 257 -3.54 -29.99 11.93
C LEU A 257 -4.73 -29.68 12.83
N LEU A 258 -5.90 -30.17 12.48
CA LEU A 258 -7.12 -29.90 13.23
C LEU A 258 -7.42 -31.01 14.21
N SER A 259 -7.82 -30.61 15.42
CA SER A 259 -8.36 -31.52 16.42
C SER A 259 -9.62 -30.91 17.04
N LYS A 260 -10.37 -31.77 17.74
CA LYS A 260 -11.65 -31.39 18.36
C LYS A 260 -11.43 -30.59 19.63
N ALA A 261 -12.04 -29.42 19.71
CA ALA A 261 -12.11 -28.60 20.89
C ALA A 261 -13.30 -28.96 21.80
N LYS A 262 -13.34 -28.45 23.02
CA LYS A 262 -14.40 -28.73 24.00
C LYS A 262 -15.80 -28.26 23.55
N ASP A 263 -15.84 -27.31 22.61
CA ASP A 263 -17.08 -26.75 22.03
C ASP A 263 -17.54 -27.50 20.77
N ASP A 264 -17.06 -28.71 20.55
CA ASP A 264 -17.35 -29.55 19.39
C ASP A 264 -16.91 -28.97 18.03
N THR A 265 -16.11 -27.89 18.03
CA THR A 265 -15.52 -27.33 16.81
C THR A 265 -14.14 -27.92 16.55
N LEU A 266 -13.75 -28.01 15.27
CA LEU A 266 -12.36 -28.35 14.90
C LEU A 266 -11.50 -27.08 14.94
N ARG A 267 -10.42 -27.14 15.70
CA ARG A 267 -9.45 -26.04 15.84
C ARG A 267 -8.05 -26.54 15.56
N ASP A 268 -7.15 -25.61 15.28
CA ASP A 268 -5.72 -25.86 15.17
C ASP A 268 -5.21 -26.51 16.47
N ALA A 269 -4.77 -27.75 16.37
CA ALA A 269 -4.40 -28.57 17.51
C ALA A 269 -3.22 -27.97 18.29
N VAL A 270 -2.18 -27.53 17.56
CA VAL A 270 -0.97 -26.93 18.16
C VAL A 270 -1.31 -25.58 18.80
N GLY A 271 -2.04 -24.72 18.05
CA GLY A 271 -2.41 -23.38 18.53
C GLY A 271 -3.34 -23.38 19.75
N ALA A 272 -4.16 -24.41 19.90
CA ALA A 272 -5.11 -24.55 20.99
C ALA A 272 -4.68 -25.57 22.08
N GLY A 273 -3.50 -26.18 21.97
CA GLY A 273 -2.99 -27.18 22.93
C GLY A 273 -3.90 -28.41 23.00
N LEU A 274 -4.47 -28.85 21.88
CA LEU A 274 -5.37 -29.97 21.79
C LEU A 274 -4.61 -31.25 21.47
N ARG A 275 -5.08 -32.38 22.02
CA ARG A 275 -4.56 -33.70 21.67
C ARG A 275 -4.98 -34.04 20.22
N GLU A 276 -4.09 -34.62 19.47
CA GLU A 276 -4.27 -35.05 18.11
C GLU A 276 -4.63 -36.52 18.03
N CYS A 277 -5.26 -36.95 16.96
CA CYS A 277 -5.48 -38.36 16.69
C CYS A 277 -4.21 -38.96 16.05
N ASP A 278 -3.83 -40.16 16.49
CA ASP A 278 -2.65 -40.83 15.96
C ASP A 278 -2.90 -41.50 14.61
N HIS A 279 -4.17 -41.89 14.32
CA HIS A 279 -4.55 -42.65 13.12
C HIS A 279 -5.15 -41.76 12.01
N ILE A 280 -5.70 -40.57 12.34
CA ILE A 280 -6.35 -39.68 11.37
C ILE A 280 -5.75 -38.29 11.51
N ALA A 281 -5.13 -37.78 10.45
CA ALA A 281 -4.67 -36.41 10.36
C ALA A 281 -5.66 -35.55 9.57
N VAL A 282 -6.29 -34.58 10.23
CA VAL A 282 -7.17 -33.59 9.57
C VAL A 282 -6.35 -32.36 9.27
N VAL A 283 -5.92 -32.20 8.03
CA VAL A 283 -5.03 -31.11 7.60
C VAL A 283 -5.87 -30.02 6.92
N ARG A 284 -5.84 -28.83 7.46
CA ARG A 284 -6.46 -27.63 6.85
C ARG A 284 -5.40 -26.80 6.16
N PHE A 285 -5.68 -26.43 4.93
CA PHE A 285 -4.89 -25.51 4.15
C PHE A 285 -5.71 -24.22 3.91
N ASP A 286 -5.14 -23.07 4.26
CA ASP A 286 -5.81 -21.77 4.14
C ASP A 286 -5.11 -20.92 3.05
N GLY A 287 -5.59 -20.96 1.81
CA GLY A 287 -5.08 -20.19 0.68
C GLY A 287 -5.40 -20.82 -0.67
N SER A 288 -5.06 -20.15 -1.76
CA SER A 288 -5.10 -20.76 -3.10
C SER A 288 -3.88 -21.68 -3.27
N LEU A 289 -4.07 -22.81 -3.89
CA LEU A 289 -3.01 -23.78 -4.17
C LEU A 289 -2.45 -23.50 -5.56
N ILE A 290 -1.32 -22.84 -5.61
CA ILE A 290 -0.72 -22.29 -6.83
C ILE A 290 0.78 -22.64 -6.89
N PHE A 291 1.40 -22.41 -8.06
CA PHE A 291 2.80 -22.75 -8.32
C PHE A 291 3.79 -22.29 -7.23
N THR A 292 3.48 -21.22 -6.50
CA THR A 292 4.37 -20.66 -5.47
C THR A 292 4.34 -21.42 -4.14
N ASN A 293 3.29 -22.21 -3.87
CA ASN A 293 3.07 -22.88 -2.59
C ASN A 293 2.58 -24.33 -2.69
N ALA A 294 2.51 -24.85 -3.89
CA ALA A 294 1.99 -26.20 -4.15
C ALA A 294 2.77 -27.27 -3.37
N THR A 295 4.09 -27.23 -3.40
CA THR A 295 4.97 -28.16 -2.66
C THR A 295 4.89 -27.97 -1.14
N TYR A 296 4.49 -26.80 -0.64
CA TYR A 296 4.41 -26.55 0.80
C TYR A 296 3.33 -27.38 1.51
N LEU A 297 2.20 -27.65 0.83
CA LEU A 297 1.17 -28.56 1.35
C LEU A 297 1.71 -29.99 1.40
N GLU A 298 2.38 -30.43 0.36
CA GLU A 298 2.99 -31.76 0.27
C GLU A 298 4.01 -31.96 1.41
N ASP A 299 4.97 -31.05 1.56
CA ASP A 299 5.98 -31.08 2.62
C ASP A 299 5.35 -31.19 4.00
N LYS A 300 4.27 -30.44 4.25
CA LYS A 300 3.57 -30.47 5.54
C LYS A 300 2.84 -31.78 5.80
N VAL A 301 2.20 -32.33 4.79
CA VAL A 301 1.53 -33.64 4.91
C VAL A 301 2.56 -34.75 5.15
N LEU A 302 3.67 -34.74 4.41
CA LEU A 302 4.76 -35.70 4.59
C LEU A 302 5.43 -35.56 5.98
N GLN A 303 5.56 -34.34 6.48
CA GLN A 303 6.03 -34.10 7.85
C GLN A 303 5.10 -34.76 8.87
N TYR A 304 3.78 -34.58 8.75
CA TYR A 304 2.80 -35.21 9.66
C TYR A 304 2.82 -36.74 9.56
N ILE A 305 3.03 -37.29 8.36
CA ILE A 305 3.19 -38.73 8.15
C ILE A 305 4.45 -39.25 8.88
N ALA A 306 5.55 -38.51 8.82
CA ALA A 306 6.80 -38.89 9.49
C ALA A 306 6.71 -38.77 11.00
N GLU A 307 5.99 -37.78 11.53
CA GLU A 307 5.78 -37.55 12.96
C GLU A 307 4.80 -38.57 13.56
N LYS A 308 3.93 -39.20 12.77
CA LYS A 308 2.89 -40.15 13.21
C LYS A 308 3.00 -41.49 12.46
N PRO A 309 3.80 -42.43 12.96
CA PRO A 309 3.99 -43.75 12.33
C PRO A 309 2.69 -44.55 12.16
N ASP A 310 1.77 -44.39 13.13
CA ASP A 310 0.46 -45.12 13.14
C ASP A 310 -0.63 -44.42 12.33
N LEU A 311 -0.30 -43.35 11.59
CA LEU A 311 -1.23 -42.64 10.75
C LEU A 311 -1.71 -43.55 9.61
N LEU A 312 -3.02 -43.68 9.49
CA LEU A 312 -3.66 -44.51 8.46
C LEU A 312 -4.36 -43.66 7.40
N HIS A 313 -4.85 -42.46 7.75
CA HIS A 313 -5.64 -41.62 6.87
C HIS A 313 -5.33 -40.13 7.01
N VAL A 314 -5.17 -39.47 5.87
CA VAL A 314 -5.03 -38.02 5.76
C VAL A 314 -6.31 -37.43 5.19
N LEU A 315 -6.98 -36.58 5.94
CA LEU A 315 -8.16 -35.82 5.48
C LEU A 315 -7.78 -34.36 5.23
N ILE A 316 -7.82 -33.95 3.98
CA ILE A 316 -7.58 -32.54 3.61
C ILE A 316 -8.88 -31.76 3.73
N ALA A 317 -8.93 -30.85 4.71
CA ALA A 317 -10.04 -29.91 4.88
C ALA A 317 -9.89 -28.73 3.91
N SER A 318 -10.47 -28.86 2.73
CA SER A 318 -10.22 -28.02 1.55
C SER A 318 -11.07 -26.76 1.49
N LYS A 319 -11.89 -26.48 2.50
CA LYS A 319 -12.74 -25.27 2.54
C LYS A 319 -11.92 -23.96 2.44
N GLY A 320 -10.65 -24.00 2.87
CA GLY A 320 -9.70 -22.90 2.78
C GLY A 320 -9.02 -22.76 1.41
N ILE A 321 -9.11 -23.77 0.53
CA ILE A 321 -8.57 -23.73 -0.84
C ILE A 321 -9.54 -22.91 -1.70
N ASN A 322 -9.10 -21.71 -2.10
CA ASN A 322 -9.95 -20.79 -2.83
C ASN A 322 -9.87 -20.97 -4.34
N ASP A 323 -8.72 -21.42 -4.82
CA ASP A 323 -8.39 -21.55 -6.22
C ASP A 323 -7.24 -22.54 -6.39
N ILE A 324 -7.10 -23.13 -7.58
CA ILE A 324 -6.05 -24.09 -7.92
C ILE A 324 -5.58 -23.83 -9.36
N ASP A 325 -4.26 -23.69 -9.54
CA ASP A 325 -3.64 -23.63 -10.86
C ASP A 325 -3.10 -25.02 -11.30
N ALA A 326 -2.54 -25.09 -12.51
CA ALA A 326 -2.01 -26.33 -13.05
C ALA A 326 -0.92 -26.94 -12.14
N SER A 327 -0.05 -26.12 -11.57
CA SER A 327 1.02 -26.59 -10.66
C SER A 327 0.47 -27.06 -9.32
N GLY A 328 -0.60 -26.45 -8.83
CA GLY A 328 -1.31 -26.87 -7.63
C GLY A 328 -2.02 -28.22 -7.86
N GLU A 329 -2.58 -28.44 -9.03
CA GLU A 329 -3.22 -29.70 -9.42
C GLU A 329 -2.19 -30.83 -9.53
N ASP A 330 -1.08 -30.59 -10.23
CA ASP A 330 0.04 -31.55 -10.32
C ASP A 330 0.55 -31.94 -8.93
N ALA A 331 0.73 -30.96 -8.03
CA ALA A 331 1.17 -31.22 -6.66
C ALA A 331 0.16 -32.06 -5.86
N LEU A 332 -1.16 -31.83 -6.03
CA LEU A 332 -2.16 -32.71 -5.42
C LEU A 332 -2.12 -34.12 -5.99
N SER A 333 -1.91 -34.26 -7.31
CA SER A 333 -1.75 -35.56 -7.98
C SER A 333 -0.56 -36.33 -7.39
N ILE A 334 0.60 -35.66 -7.21
CA ILE A 334 1.79 -36.27 -6.62
C ILE A 334 1.54 -36.60 -5.14
N LEU A 335 0.90 -35.71 -4.39
CA LEU A 335 0.57 -35.92 -2.98
C LEU A 335 -0.31 -37.18 -2.80
N ILE A 336 -1.32 -37.36 -3.64
CA ILE A 336 -2.20 -38.56 -3.61
C ILE A 336 -1.36 -39.83 -3.80
N ASP A 337 -0.48 -39.86 -4.82
CA ASP A 337 0.38 -41.01 -5.08
C ASP A 337 1.34 -41.28 -3.91
N THR A 338 1.96 -40.23 -3.37
CA THR A 338 2.94 -40.34 -2.29
C THR A 338 2.30 -40.85 -1.00
N VAL A 339 1.12 -40.34 -0.64
CA VAL A 339 0.38 -40.83 0.54
C VAL A 339 -0.01 -42.27 0.37
N ARG A 340 -0.54 -42.65 -0.80
CA ARG A 340 -0.97 -44.04 -1.07
C ARG A 340 0.21 -45.02 -1.16
N SER A 341 1.32 -44.62 -1.77
CA SER A 341 2.53 -45.47 -1.84
C SER A 341 3.12 -45.72 -0.44
N SER A 342 2.84 -44.85 0.54
CA SER A 342 3.21 -45.06 1.94
C SER A 342 2.23 -46.00 2.69
N GLY A 343 1.26 -46.61 2.02
CA GLY A 343 0.26 -47.49 2.62
C GLY A 343 -0.85 -46.78 3.40
N ARG A 344 -1.07 -45.50 3.12
CA ARG A 344 -2.06 -44.64 3.79
C ARG A 344 -3.12 -44.19 2.77
N GLU A 345 -4.31 -43.84 3.27
CA GLU A 345 -5.36 -43.26 2.46
C GLU A 345 -5.43 -41.75 2.57
N ILE A 346 -5.92 -41.10 1.51
CA ILE A 346 -6.13 -39.65 1.48
C ILE A 346 -7.53 -39.32 0.97
N SER A 347 -8.19 -38.38 1.62
CA SER A 347 -9.51 -37.85 1.26
C SER A 347 -9.57 -36.35 1.32
N PHE A 348 -10.52 -35.79 0.62
CA PHE A 348 -10.76 -34.36 0.61
C PHE A 348 -12.18 -34.04 1.07
N CYS A 349 -12.35 -32.95 1.84
CA CYS A 349 -13.68 -32.49 2.24
C CYS A 349 -13.86 -30.99 2.05
N GLY A 350 -15.08 -30.60 1.66
CA GLY A 350 -15.43 -29.19 1.53
C GLY A 350 -14.74 -28.48 0.37
N LEU A 351 -14.48 -29.18 -0.72
CA LEU A 351 -13.98 -28.59 -1.97
C LEU A 351 -14.97 -27.54 -2.47
N LYS A 352 -14.48 -26.41 -2.90
CA LYS A 352 -15.27 -25.38 -3.58
C LYS A 352 -15.58 -25.81 -5.00
N GLU A 353 -16.69 -25.35 -5.53
CA GLU A 353 -17.17 -25.71 -6.87
C GLU A 353 -16.12 -25.42 -7.96
N GLU A 354 -15.43 -24.28 -7.85
CA GLU A 354 -14.35 -23.88 -8.78
C GLU A 354 -13.17 -24.85 -8.76
N VAL A 355 -12.73 -25.26 -7.57
CA VAL A 355 -11.63 -26.23 -7.40
C VAL A 355 -12.06 -27.62 -7.85
N LEU A 356 -13.27 -28.03 -7.49
CA LEU A 356 -13.85 -29.33 -7.91
C LEU A 356 -13.94 -29.41 -9.43
N ALA A 357 -14.41 -28.38 -10.12
CA ALA A 357 -14.50 -28.32 -11.57
C ALA A 357 -13.13 -28.45 -12.26
N VAL A 358 -12.06 -27.90 -11.66
CA VAL A 358 -10.71 -28.13 -12.18
C VAL A 358 -10.31 -29.59 -12.01
N MET A 359 -10.46 -30.15 -10.80
CA MET A 359 -10.09 -31.56 -10.50
C MET A 359 -10.88 -32.57 -11.32
N GLU A 360 -12.15 -32.28 -11.67
CA GLU A 360 -12.95 -33.12 -12.56
C GLU A 360 -12.44 -33.04 -14.00
N ARG A 361 -12.14 -31.83 -14.50
CA ARG A 361 -11.65 -31.61 -15.86
C ARG A 361 -10.28 -32.25 -16.12
N THR A 362 -9.43 -32.32 -15.09
CA THR A 362 -8.10 -32.96 -15.16
C THR A 362 -8.11 -34.43 -14.79
N HIS A 363 -9.28 -35.02 -14.52
CA HIS A 363 -9.42 -36.40 -14.05
C HIS A 363 -8.75 -36.71 -12.71
N LEU A 364 -8.40 -35.68 -11.92
CA LEU A 364 -7.81 -35.88 -10.60
C LEU A 364 -8.81 -36.52 -9.63
N ILE A 365 -10.10 -36.22 -9.79
CA ILE A 365 -11.17 -36.87 -9.02
C ILE A 365 -11.25 -38.38 -9.29
N ASP A 366 -11.03 -38.81 -10.55
CA ASP A 366 -11.03 -40.22 -10.90
C ASP A 366 -9.83 -40.94 -10.27
N LYS A 367 -8.67 -40.30 -10.23
CA LYS A 367 -7.47 -40.78 -9.54
C LYS A 367 -7.67 -40.87 -8.03
N LEU A 368 -8.30 -39.86 -7.41
CA LEU A 368 -8.58 -39.82 -5.97
C LEU A 368 -9.64 -40.86 -5.57
N GLY A 369 -10.62 -41.12 -6.43
CA GLY A 369 -11.84 -41.86 -6.15
C GLY A 369 -12.95 -40.95 -5.60
N ARG A 370 -14.13 -40.99 -6.22
CA ARG A 370 -15.27 -40.14 -5.81
C ARG A 370 -15.73 -40.38 -4.37
N GLU A 371 -15.53 -41.59 -3.87
CA GLU A 371 -15.80 -42.02 -2.50
C GLU A 371 -14.90 -41.33 -1.46
N ASN A 372 -13.77 -40.77 -1.89
CA ASN A 372 -12.83 -40.02 -1.06
C ASN A 372 -13.07 -38.51 -1.10
N VAL A 373 -14.16 -38.07 -1.74
CA VAL A 373 -14.57 -36.65 -1.79
C VAL A 373 -15.83 -36.44 -0.98
N TYR A 374 -15.72 -35.68 0.10
CA TYR A 374 -16.82 -35.44 1.03
C TYR A 374 -17.30 -33.98 0.96
N VAL A 375 -18.62 -33.77 1.12
CA VAL A 375 -19.22 -32.44 1.10
C VAL A 375 -18.75 -31.61 2.29
N ASN A 376 -18.59 -32.23 3.45
CA ASN A 376 -18.20 -31.53 4.67
C ASN A 376 -17.29 -32.39 5.56
N THR A 377 -16.59 -31.74 6.47
CA THR A 377 -15.60 -32.37 7.36
C THR A 377 -16.23 -33.36 8.33
N ARG A 378 -17.49 -33.12 8.76
CA ARG A 378 -18.18 -34.01 9.70
C ARG A 378 -18.50 -35.35 9.04
N GLY A 379 -19.14 -35.33 7.88
CA GLY A 379 -19.46 -36.55 7.15
C GLY A 379 -18.20 -37.34 6.73
N ALA A 380 -17.13 -36.62 6.37
CA ALA A 380 -15.84 -37.26 6.10
C ALA A 380 -15.31 -38.00 7.35
N LEU A 381 -15.29 -37.34 8.51
CA LEU A 381 -14.79 -37.93 9.74
C LEU A 381 -15.65 -39.11 10.20
N GLU A 382 -16.97 -39.04 10.09
CA GLU A 382 -17.90 -40.14 10.40
C GLU A 382 -17.59 -41.38 9.56
N SER A 383 -17.38 -41.20 8.25
CA SER A 383 -17.07 -42.31 7.32
C SER A 383 -15.68 -42.87 7.59
N ILE A 384 -14.67 -42.04 7.66
CA ILE A 384 -13.26 -42.42 7.88
C ILE A 384 -13.08 -43.11 9.23
N TYR A 385 -13.69 -42.55 10.28
CA TYR A 385 -13.61 -43.09 11.63
C TYR A 385 -14.19 -44.50 11.68
N LYS A 386 -15.35 -44.74 11.02
CA LYS A 386 -15.99 -46.05 10.95
C LYS A 386 -15.11 -47.08 10.24
N GLN A 387 -14.38 -46.68 9.20
CA GLN A 387 -13.48 -47.58 8.46
C GLN A 387 -12.26 -47.97 9.28
N ILE A 388 -11.66 -47.00 9.99
CA ILE A 388 -10.38 -47.19 10.69
C ILE A 388 -10.58 -47.83 12.07
N HIS A 389 -11.56 -47.39 12.83
CA HIS A 389 -11.79 -47.79 14.22
C HIS A 389 -12.88 -48.86 14.38
N SER A 390 -13.35 -49.50 13.27
CA SER A 390 -14.28 -50.63 13.34
C SER A 390 -13.78 -51.78 14.19
N LYS A 391 -12.46 -51.85 14.46
CA LYS A 391 -11.78 -52.89 15.28
C LYS A 391 -11.52 -52.49 16.70
N GLY A 392 -12.01 -51.37 17.23
CA GLY A 392 -12.10 -51.08 18.66
C GLY A 392 -10.88 -50.52 19.39
N ASP A 393 -9.76 -50.24 18.73
CA ASP A 393 -8.47 -49.96 19.38
C ASP A 393 -8.20 -48.50 19.83
N CYS A 394 -9.16 -47.58 19.75
CA CYS A 394 -8.92 -46.18 20.12
C CYS A 394 -9.91 -45.68 21.17
N SER A 395 -9.78 -46.17 22.42
CA SER A 395 -10.64 -45.71 23.52
C SER A 395 -10.54 -44.22 23.83
N ASP A 396 -9.43 -43.60 23.47
CA ASP A 396 -9.03 -42.22 23.89
C ASP A 396 -8.82 -41.25 22.70
N CYS A 397 -9.43 -41.58 21.52
CA CYS A 397 -9.32 -40.73 20.33
C CYS A 397 -10.12 -39.41 20.47
N PRO A 398 -9.51 -38.25 20.28
CA PRO A 398 -10.20 -36.96 20.39
C PRO A 398 -11.33 -36.78 19.35
N LEU A 399 -11.31 -37.57 18.26
CA LEU A 399 -12.32 -37.55 17.23
C LEU A 399 -13.49 -38.51 17.48
N LYS A 400 -13.49 -39.25 18.62
CA LYS A 400 -14.51 -40.25 18.97
C LYS A 400 -15.98 -39.74 18.94
N ASN A 401 -16.19 -38.45 19.22
CA ASN A 401 -17.54 -37.87 19.23
C ASN A 401 -18.11 -37.53 17.83
N TYR A 402 -17.34 -37.75 16.77
CA TYR A 402 -17.86 -37.75 15.39
C TYR A 402 -18.40 -39.12 14.96
N MET A 403 -18.44 -40.10 15.89
CA MET A 403 -19.12 -41.38 15.63
C MET A 403 -20.61 -41.17 15.38
N PRO A 404 -21.19 -41.92 14.41
CA PRO A 404 -22.64 -42.12 14.33
C PRO A 404 -23.19 -42.59 15.68
N ALA A 405 -24.37 -42.13 16.06
CA ALA A 405 -25.00 -42.47 17.33
C ALA A 405 -25.13 -44.01 17.56
N GLU A 406 -25.13 -44.80 16.49
CA GLU A 406 -25.21 -46.27 16.47
C GLU A 406 -23.94 -46.97 16.98
N ILE A 407 -22.80 -46.30 17.08
CA ILE A 407 -21.52 -46.86 17.50
C ILE A 407 -21.05 -46.32 18.87
N ARG A 408 -21.86 -45.46 19.50
CA ARG A 408 -21.57 -44.89 20.85
C ARG A 408 -21.90 -45.83 21.99
N GLY A 409 -22.03 -47.12 21.78
CA GLY A 409 -22.29 -48.10 22.81
C GLY A 409 -21.12 -48.33 23.79
#